data_0e7b47d561b04d4c77e044d9cb7297f1
#
_entry.id   0e7b47d561b04d4c77e044d9cb7297f1
#
_cell.length_a   1.000
_cell.length_b   1.000
_cell.length_c   1.000
_cell.angle_alpha   90.00
_cell.angle_beta   90.00
_cell.angle_gamma   90.00
#
_symmetry.space_group_name_H-M   'P 1'
#
loop_
_entity.id
_entity.type
_entity.pdbx_description
1 polymer ?
#
loop_
_entity_poly.entity_id
_entity_poly.type
_entity_poly.pdbx_seq_one_letter_code
_entity_poly.pdbx_strand_id
1 'polypeptide(L)'
;MATPTRRLILQNLATTLAGITTGNGYKTTVTTVESVAKSYADTTATEKPWIGIYPQREALAYEHSGNIRVTFAFLLRCHISGVSVDNRSATLNDLLDDIIGVLGVDTTRGGNAVMTSLTSVETDEGDPDAYGHGSMVINAEVVYFRTDASS
;
A
#
# COMPACT_ATOMS: atom_id res chain seq x y z
N MET A 1 18.98 20.53 1.87
CA MET A 1 17.69 20.60 1.15
C MET A 1 16.65 19.75 1.86
N ALA A 2 15.42 20.22 1.91
CA ALA A 2 14.34 19.45 2.52
C ALA A 2 14.02 18.20 1.70
N THR A 3 13.61 17.14 2.39
CA THR A 3 13.16 15.91 1.74
C THR A 3 11.87 16.20 0.98
N PRO A 4 11.74 15.80 -0.30
CA PRO A 4 10.51 15.99 -1.05
C PRO A 4 9.30 15.34 -0.37
N THR A 5 8.16 16.02 -0.42
CA THR A 5 6.92 15.55 0.21
C THR A 5 6.53 14.14 -0.27
N ARG A 6 6.66 13.87 -1.55
CA ARG A 6 6.38 12.54 -2.10
C ARG A 6 7.20 11.44 -1.42
N ARG A 7 8.48 11.71 -1.15
CA ARG A 7 9.36 10.76 -0.47
C ARG A 7 8.93 10.54 0.98
N LEU A 8 8.52 11.61 1.67
CA LEU A 8 8.02 11.51 3.04
C LEU A 8 6.72 10.68 3.09
N ILE A 9 5.85 10.85 2.10
CA ILE A 9 4.63 10.05 1.98
C ILE A 9 4.96 8.57 1.78
N LEU A 10 5.88 8.25 0.89
CA LEU A 10 6.30 6.86 0.65
C LEU A 10 6.95 6.24 1.88
N GLN A 11 7.79 6.99 2.58
CA GLN A 11 8.40 6.52 3.83
C GLN A 11 7.36 6.27 4.90
N ASN A 12 6.37 7.14 5.04
CA ASN A 12 5.28 6.95 5.98
C ASN A 12 4.44 5.73 5.63
N LEU A 13 4.12 5.52 4.36
CA LEU A 13 3.39 4.33 3.92
C LEU A 13 4.13 3.05 4.30
N ALA A 14 5.44 2.99 4.03
CA ALA A 14 6.25 1.81 4.35
C ALA A 14 6.26 1.54 5.85
N THR A 15 6.46 2.55 6.67
CA THR A 15 6.48 2.42 8.13
C THR A 15 5.11 2.00 8.67
N THR A 16 4.04 2.60 8.15
CA THR A 16 2.67 2.30 8.57
C THR A 16 2.29 0.86 8.25
N LEU A 17 2.59 0.41 7.03
CA LEU A 17 2.28 -0.97 6.62
C LEU A 17 3.12 -2.00 7.39
N ALA A 18 4.36 -1.69 7.70
CA ALA A 18 5.21 -2.54 8.52
C ALA A 18 4.69 -2.67 9.96
N GLY A 19 3.84 -1.77 10.39
CA GLY A 19 3.19 -1.83 11.71
C GLY A 19 2.02 -2.81 11.79
N ILE A 20 1.62 -3.45 10.70
CA ILE A 20 0.58 -4.48 10.71
C ILE A 20 1.15 -5.74 11.34
N THR A 21 0.89 -5.93 12.62
CA THR A 21 1.31 -7.11 13.37
C THR A 21 0.19 -7.54 14.31
N THR A 22 0.15 -8.81 14.63
CA THR A 22 -0.82 -9.32 15.62
C THR A 22 -0.56 -8.71 17.00
N GLY A 23 0.69 -8.39 17.31
CA GLY A 23 1.05 -7.72 18.55
C GLY A 23 0.49 -6.29 18.65
N ASN A 24 0.22 -5.65 17.53
CA ASN A 24 -0.39 -4.32 17.46
C ASN A 24 -1.92 -4.37 17.32
N GLY A 25 -2.53 -5.55 17.44
CA GLY A 25 -3.98 -5.71 17.41
C GLY A 25 -4.57 -6.00 16.03
N TYR A 26 -3.73 -6.25 15.02
CA TYR A 26 -4.20 -6.62 13.69
C TYR A 26 -4.40 -8.15 13.57
N LYS A 27 -5.10 -8.56 12.51
CA LYS A 27 -5.39 -9.99 12.27
C LYS A 27 -4.21 -10.74 11.67
N THR A 28 -3.33 -10.01 10.99
CA THR A 28 -2.16 -10.56 10.29
C THR A 28 -0.89 -9.89 10.77
N THR A 29 0.25 -10.49 10.42
CA THR A 29 1.57 -9.89 10.62
C THR A 29 2.25 -9.81 9.27
N VAL A 30 2.51 -8.58 8.80
CA VAL A 30 3.26 -8.34 7.57
C VAL A 30 4.74 -8.54 7.85
N THR A 31 5.38 -9.40 7.07
CA THR A 31 6.79 -9.73 7.27
C THR A 31 7.71 -8.75 6.56
N THR A 32 7.36 -8.34 5.34
CA THR A 32 8.23 -7.51 4.51
C THR A 32 7.42 -6.44 3.79
N VAL A 33 7.92 -5.21 3.83
CA VAL A 33 7.40 -4.09 3.02
C VAL A 33 8.55 -3.54 2.20
N GLU A 34 8.39 -3.52 0.88
CA GLU A 34 9.40 -3.01 -0.05
C GLU A 34 8.79 -1.98 -1.00
N SER A 35 9.61 -1.07 -1.51
CA SER A 35 9.19 -0.06 -2.49
C SER A 35 9.53 -0.51 -3.92
N VAL A 36 9.22 -1.75 -4.23
CA VAL A 36 9.44 -2.35 -5.55
C VAL A 36 8.25 -3.20 -5.94
N ALA A 37 8.08 -3.43 -7.24
CA ALA A 37 7.09 -4.35 -7.76
C ALA A 37 7.76 -5.70 -8.00
N LYS A 38 7.28 -6.73 -7.29
CA LYS A 38 7.72 -8.11 -7.49
C LYS A 38 6.53 -9.00 -7.76
N SER A 39 6.71 -9.98 -8.64
CA SER A 39 5.72 -11.04 -8.82
C SER A 39 5.77 -12.01 -7.62
N TYR A 40 4.76 -12.85 -7.50
CA TYR A 40 4.76 -13.88 -6.45
C TYR A 40 6.04 -14.74 -6.49
N ALA A 41 6.48 -15.11 -7.70
CA ALA A 41 7.65 -15.98 -7.89
C ALA A 41 8.96 -15.31 -7.46
N ASP A 42 9.01 -13.98 -7.45
CA ASP A 42 10.21 -13.23 -7.05
C ASP A 42 10.31 -13.00 -5.55
N THR A 43 9.31 -13.42 -4.78
CA THR A 43 9.32 -13.33 -3.32
C THR A 43 9.51 -14.72 -2.71
N THR A 44 10.23 -14.78 -1.59
CA THR A 44 10.45 -16.06 -0.88
C THR A 44 9.34 -16.32 0.14
N ALA A 45 9.21 -17.56 0.59
CA ALA A 45 8.23 -17.92 1.61
C ALA A 45 8.47 -17.16 2.94
N THR A 46 9.74 -16.91 3.28
CA THR A 46 10.10 -16.21 4.52
C THR A 46 9.82 -14.71 4.46
N GLU A 47 9.67 -14.14 3.27
CA GLU A 47 9.33 -12.73 3.09
C GLU A 47 7.83 -12.45 3.22
N LYS A 48 6.99 -13.46 3.11
CA LYS A 48 5.54 -13.32 3.08
C LYS A 48 4.94 -13.41 4.48
N PRO A 49 3.82 -12.73 4.77
CA PRO A 49 3.09 -11.78 3.92
C PRO A 49 3.94 -10.59 3.50
N TRP A 50 3.99 -10.34 2.20
CA TRP A 50 4.83 -9.32 1.58
C TRP A 50 3.95 -8.23 0.96
N ILE A 51 4.32 -6.96 1.16
CA ILE A 51 3.66 -5.82 0.53
C ILE A 51 4.70 -5.01 -0.23
N GLY A 52 4.47 -4.80 -1.52
CA GLY A 52 5.24 -3.89 -2.34
C GLY A 52 4.49 -2.60 -2.59
N ILE A 53 5.13 -1.46 -2.35
CA ILE A 53 4.60 -0.14 -2.67
C ILE A 53 5.13 0.25 -4.04
N TYR A 54 4.22 0.44 -4.99
CA TYR A 54 4.59 0.67 -6.37
C TYR A 54 4.03 2.00 -6.85
N PRO A 55 4.85 3.09 -6.85
CA PRO A 55 4.41 4.37 -7.38
C PRO A 55 4.06 4.26 -8.87
N GLN A 56 2.95 4.87 -9.28
CA GLN A 56 2.51 4.85 -10.67
C GLN A 56 2.63 6.21 -11.32
N ARG A 57 1.81 7.16 -10.92
CA ARG A 57 1.80 8.47 -11.56
C ARG A 57 1.30 9.55 -10.61
N GLU A 58 1.57 10.79 -10.97
CA GLU A 58 1.02 11.95 -10.31
C GLU A 58 0.22 12.77 -11.31
N ALA A 59 -1.00 13.16 -10.92
CA ALA A 59 -1.80 14.12 -11.65
C ALA A 59 -1.66 15.48 -10.98
N LEU A 60 -1.31 16.50 -11.73
CA LEU A 60 -1.04 17.83 -11.22
C LEU A 60 -2.17 18.76 -11.62
N ALA A 61 -2.73 19.50 -10.66
CA ALA A 61 -3.75 20.53 -10.89
C ALA A 61 -3.25 21.84 -10.30
N TYR A 62 -2.98 22.82 -11.16
CA TYR A 62 -2.48 24.13 -10.76
C TYR A 62 -3.63 25.00 -10.26
N GLU A 63 -3.42 25.66 -9.12
CA GLU A 63 -4.39 26.52 -8.50
C GLU A 63 -3.93 28.00 -8.53
N HIS A 64 -4.87 28.92 -8.30
CA HIS A 64 -4.62 30.35 -8.41
C HIS A 64 -3.57 30.89 -7.44
N SER A 65 -3.38 30.24 -6.31
CA SER A 65 -2.47 30.71 -5.25
C SER A 65 -1.02 30.28 -5.43
N GLY A 66 -0.66 29.73 -6.59
CA GLY A 66 0.66 29.13 -6.81
C GLY A 66 0.85 27.75 -6.21
N ASN A 67 -0.21 27.19 -5.65
CA ASN A 67 -0.20 25.81 -5.16
C ASN A 67 -0.52 24.83 -6.28
N ILE A 68 0.10 23.68 -6.21
CA ILE A 68 -0.20 22.57 -7.11
C ILE A 68 -0.85 21.48 -6.26
N ARG A 69 -2.06 21.09 -6.62
CA ARG A 69 -2.71 19.91 -6.04
C ARG A 69 -2.20 18.69 -6.76
N VAL A 70 -1.62 17.75 -6.02
CA VAL A 70 -1.07 16.52 -6.57
C VAL A 70 -1.94 15.35 -6.12
N THR A 71 -2.39 14.55 -7.08
CA THR A 71 -3.01 13.27 -6.82
C THR A 71 -2.02 12.19 -7.20
N PHE A 72 -1.41 11.56 -6.20
CA PHE A 72 -0.36 10.58 -6.37
C PHE A 72 -0.97 9.18 -6.31
N ALA A 73 -0.98 8.49 -7.45
CA ALA A 73 -1.49 7.13 -7.56
C ALA A 73 -0.38 6.11 -7.34
N PHE A 74 -0.67 5.07 -6.58
CA PHE A 74 0.26 3.98 -6.34
C PHE A 74 -0.49 2.65 -6.21
N LEU A 75 0.24 1.55 -6.34
CA LEU A 75 -0.27 0.21 -6.08
C LEU A 75 0.34 -0.33 -4.80
N LEU A 76 -0.46 -1.11 -4.07
CA LEU A 76 0.04 -2.04 -3.07
C LEU A 76 -0.13 -3.44 -3.64
N ARG A 77 0.96 -4.13 -3.88
CA ARG A 77 0.95 -5.52 -4.33
C ARG A 77 1.26 -6.40 -3.14
N CYS A 78 0.36 -7.31 -2.83
CA CYS A 78 0.44 -8.16 -1.65
C CYS A 78 0.55 -9.62 -2.04
N HIS A 79 1.42 -10.37 -1.39
CA HIS A 79 1.58 -11.81 -1.60
C HIS A 79 1.54 -12.54 -0.26
N ILE A 80 0.77 -13.62 -0.21
CA ILE A 80 0.71 -14.53 0.94
C ILE A 80 1.05 -15.95 0.50
N SER A 81 1.50 -16.77 1.43
CA SER A 81 1.83 -18.16 1.17
C SER A 81 1.48 -19.04 2.37
N GLY A 82 1.58 -20.36 2.21
CA GLY A 82 1.34 -21.32 3.29
C GLY A 82 -0.13 -21.46 3.66
N VAL A 83 -1.04 -21.09 2.74
CA VAL A 83 -2.49 -21.19 2.97
C VAL A 83 -3.09 -22.31 2.10
N SER A 84 -4.10 -22.96 2.62
CA SER A 84 -4.88 -23.90 1.83
C SER A 84 -5.78 -23.15 0.86
N VAL A 85 -6.27 -23.84 -0.17
CA VAL A 85 -7.22 -23.29 -1.12
C VAL A 85 -8.45 -22.74 -0.40
N ASP A 86 -8.92 -23.44 0.62
CA ASP A 86 -10.10 -23.07 1.40
C ASP A 86 -9.86 -21.81 2.25
N ASN A 87 -8.62 -21.56 2.68
CA ASN A 87 -8.29 -20.44 3.56
C ASN A 87 -7.73 -19.23 2.83
N ARG A 88 -7.47 -19.34 1.53
CA ARG A 88 -6.86 -18.25 0.75
C ARG A 88 -7.68 -16.97 0.79
N SER A 89 -8.98 -17.08 0.52
CA SER A 89 -9.88 -15.94 0.54
C SER A 89 -9.94 -15.30 1.92
N ALA A 90 -10.07 -16.10 2.97
CA ALA A 90 -10.14 -15.58 4.35
C ALA A 90 -8.85 -14.83 4.72
N THR A 91 -7.69 -15.39 4.37
CA THR A 91 -6.39 -14.77 4.68
C THR A 91 -6.19 -13.45 3.91
N LEU A 92 -6.56 -13.43 2.62
CA LEU A 92 -6.49 -12.18 1.83
C LEU A 92 -7.45 -11.12 2.38
N ASN A 93 -8.65 -11.52 2.78
CA ASN A 93 -9.61 -10.60 3.37
C ASN A 93 -9.12 -10.02 4.70
N ASP A 94 -8.49 -10.83 5.54
CA ASP A 94 -7.91 -10.37 6.80
C ASP A 94 -6.78 -9.36 6.55
N LEU A 95 -5.92 -9.63 5.59
CA LEU A 95 -4.85 -8.69 5.22
C LEU A 95 -5.41 -7.39 4.65
N LEU A 96 -6.41 -7.48 3.78
CA LEU A 96 -7.08 -6.29 3.22
C LEU A 96 -7.71 -5.45 4.33
N ASP A 97 -8.41 -6.07 5.27
CA ASP A 97 -9.01 -5.39 6.41
C ASP A 97 -7.96 -4.66 7.24
N ASP A 98 -6.83 -5.31 7.49
CA ASP A 98 -5.73 -4.71 8.23
C ASP A 98 -5.13 -3.52 7.50
N ILE A 99 -4.96 -3.62 6.18
CA ILE A 99 -4.43 -2.52 5.36
C ILE A 99 -5.39 -1.32 5.38
N ILE A 100 -6.68 -1.57 5.17
CA ILE A 100 -7.70 -0.51 5.24
C ILE A 100 -7.68 0.14 6.62
N GLY A 101 -7.62 -0.67 7.68
CA GLY A 101 -7.62 -0.19 9.06
C GLY A 101 -6.41 0.65 9.39
N VAL A 102 -5.20 0.16 9.07
CA VAL A 102 -3.96 0.87 9.44
C VAL A 102 -3.79 2.17 8.66
N LEU A 103 -4.16 2.20 7.38
CA LEU A 103 -4.09 3.43 6.58
C LEU A 103 -5.15 4.45 7.00
N GLY A 104 -6.27 3.98 7.57
CA GLY A 104 -7.35 4.84 8.07
C GLY A 104 -7.06 5.48 9.42
N VAL A 105 -6.09 5.01 10.18
CA VAL A 105 -5.71 5.62 11.46
C VAL A 105 -5.17 7.03 11.26
N ASP A 106 -4.35 7.24 10.23
CA ASP A 106 -3.86 8.55 9.84
C ASP A 106 -3.89 8.67 8.33
N THR A 107 -4.90 9.34 7.80
CA THR A 107 -5.06 9.53 6.35
C THR A 107 -4.15 10.62 5.79
N THR A 108 -3.45 11.35 6.66
CA THR A 108 -2.60 12.49 6.28
C THR A 108 -1.13 12.10 6.09
N ARG A 109 -0.79 10.84 6.25
CA ARG A 109 0.61 10.37 6.10
C ARG A 109 1.59 11.19 6.94
N GLY A 110 1.29 11.32 8.25
CA GLY A 110 2.12 12.07 9.16
C GLY A 110 2.05 13.59 8.94
N GLY A 111 0.96 14.10 8.39
CA GLY A 111 0.77 15.52 8.10
C GLY A 111 1.33 15.96 6.74
N ASN A 112 1.80 15.04 5.91
CA ASN A 112 2.39 15.34 4.61
C ASN A 112 1.36 15.34 3.48
N ALA A 113 0.13 14.92 3.76
CA ALA A 113 -0.93 14.80 2.76
C ALA A 113 -2.27 15.27 3.32
N VAL A 114 -3.20 15.51 2.42
CA VAL A 114 -4.59 15.86 2.78
C VAL A 114 -5.40 14.59 3.05
N MET A 115 -5.23 13.57 2.20
CA MET A 115 -6.06 12.36 2.26
C MET A 115 -5.37 11.20 1.57
N THR A 116 -5.61 10.00 2.10
CA THR A 116 -5.24 8.72 1.49
C THR A 116 -6.53 7.95 1.20
N SER A 117 -6.69 7.46 -0.03
CA SER A 117 -7.87 6.69 -0.44
C SER A 117 -7.47 5.41 -1.15
N LEU A 118 -8.13 4.31 -0.80
CA LEU A 118 -8.04 3.08 -1.57
C LEU A 118 -9.15 3.10 -2.61
N THR A 119 -8.83 2.84 -3.87
CA THR A 119 -9.77 3.04 -4.98
C THR A 119 -10.29 1.74 -5.58
N SER A 120 -9.50 0.68 -5.56
CA SER A 120 -9.94 -0.64 -6.03
C SER A 120 -9.05 -1.74 -5.49
N VAL A 121 -9.58 -2.95 -5.48
CA VAL A 121 -8.87 -4.15 -5.04
C VAL A 121 -9.12 -5.25 -6.07
N GLU A 122 -8.03 -5.91 -6.49
CA GLU A 122 -8.11 -7.10 -7.34
C GLU A 122 -7.38 -8.24 -6.64
N THR A 123 -8.00 -9.41 -6.62
CA THR A 123 -7.41 -10.62 -6.03
C THR A 123 -7.29 -11.72 -7.07
N ASP A 124 -6.45 -12.70 -6.80
CA ASP A 124 -6.34 -13.91 -7.61
C ASP A 124 -7.22 -15.06 -7.11
N GLU A 125 -8.21 -14.76 -6.27
CA GLU A 125 -9.11 -15.76 -5.68
C GLU A 125 -9.84 -16.61 -6.72
N GLY A 126 -10.11 -16.03 -7.89
CA GLY A 126 -10.75 -16.73 -8.99
C GLY A 126 -9.82 -17.58 -9.85
N ASP A 127 -8.52 -17.57 -9.58
CA ASP A 127 -7.55 -18.34 -10.35
C ASP A 127 -7.42 -19.76 -9.78
N PRO A 128 -7.87 -20.79 -10.53
CA PRO A 128 -7.80 -22.16 -10.04
C PRO A 128 -6.36 -22.71 -9.93
N ASP A 129 -5.39 -22.04 -10.57
CA ASP A 129 -3.99 -22.48 -10.56
C ASP A 129 -3.17 -21.86 -9.41
N ALA A 130 -3.78 -20.98 -8.62
CA ALA A 130 -3.12 -20.31 -7.52
C ALA A 130 -3.13 -21.15 -6.22
N TYR A 131 -2.50 -22.31 -6.25
CA TYR A 131 -2.45 -23.23 -5.11
C TYR A 131 -1.41 -22.78 -4.07
N GLY A 132 -1.83 -22.79 -2.79
CA GLY A 132 -0.92 -22.56 -1.67
C GLY A 132 -0.44 -21.12 -1.54
N HIS A 133 -0.93 -20.21 -2.36
CA HIS A 133 -0.58 -18.80 -2.32
C HIS A 133 -1.76 -17.92 -2.67
N GLY A 134 -1.65 -16.64 -2.40
CA GLY A 134 -2.62 -15.65 -2.83
C GLY A 134 -1.93 -14.34 -3.11
N SER A 135 -2.46 -13.60 -4.06
CA SER A 135 -1.97 -12.28 -4.42
C SER A 135 -3.12 -11.30 -4.55
N MET A 136 -2.83 -10.06 -4.21
CA MET A 136 -3.81 -8.97 -4.21
C MET A 136 -3.12 -7.70 -4.69
N VAL A 137 -3.82 -6.92 -5.50
CA VAL A 137 -3.38 -5.60 -5.92
C VAL A 137 -4.40 -4.59 -5.44
N ILE A 138 -3.94 -3.63 -4.66
CA ILE A 138 -4.76 -2.54 -4.16
C ILE A 138 -4.32 -1.27 -4.86
N ASN A 139 -5.25 -0.63 -5.58
CA ASN A 139 -5.01 0.69 -6.15
C ASN A 139 -5.37 1.74 -5.12
N ALA A 140 -4.50 2.72 -4.97
CA ALA A 140 -4.67 3.77 -3.98
C ALA A 140 -4.18 5.09 -4.51
N GLU A 141 -4.58 6.17 -3.84
CA GLU A 141 -4.09 7.50 -4.14
C GLU A 141 -3.97 8.35 -2.88
N VAL A 142 -3.01 9.27 -2.92
CA VAL A 142 -2.78 10.26 -1.88
C VAL A 142 -2.85 11.63 -2.51
N VAL A 143 -3.59 12.54 -1.89
CA VAL A 143 -3.67 13.94 -2.32
C VAL A 143 -2.78 14.78 -1.42
N TYR A 144 -1.89 15.55 -2.02
CA TYR A 144 -1.08 16.52 -1.29
C TYR A 144 -0.90 17.80 -2.11
N PHE A 145 -0.40 18.83 -1.47
CA PHE A 145 -0.14 20.10 -2.13
C PHE A 145 1.35 20.41 -2.15
N ARG A 146 1.77 21.06 -3.22
CA ARG A 146 3.12 21.61 -3.34
C ARG A 146 3.04 23.00 -3.97
N THR A 147 4.08 23.78 -3.81
CA THR A 147 4.24 25.05 -4.51
C THR A 147 5.13 24.84 -5.74
N ASP A 148 5.13 25.82 -6.65
CA ASP A 148 5.99 25.76 -7.84
C ASP A 148 7.49 25.65 -7.49
N ALA A 149 7.89 26.15 -6.33
CA ALA A 149 9.27 26.21 -5.89
C ALA A 149 9.67 25.07 -4.95
N SER A 150 8.72 24.23 -4.51
CA SER A 150 8.97 23.16 -3.53
C SER A 150 8.07 21.97 -3.78
N SER A 151 8.45 20.82 -3.24
CA SER A 151 7.65 19.61 -3.29
C SER A 151 7.36 19.09 -1.89
#